data_d13d7f84ef0895946ffae341c6329371
#
_entry.id   d13d7f84ef0895946ffae341c6329371
#
_cell.length_a   1.000
_cell.length_b   1.000
_cell.length_c   1.000
_cell.angle_alpha   90.00
_cell.angle_beta   90.00
_cell.angle_gamma   90.00
#
_symmetry.space_group_name_H-M   'P 1'
#
loop_
_entity.id
_entity.type
_entity.pdbx_description
1 polymer ?
#
loop_
_entity_poly.entity_id
_entity_poly.type
_entity_poly.pdbx_seq_one_letter_code
_entity_poly.pdbx_strand_id
1 'polypeptide(L)'
;MTKKHNGSQRVFGRRGRRDIPLENDAMFAEVMRRKDLCIGLLETIFEGRRIRDIVYEDGLSPEAQKYIAFNPGNKSIRLDVYFEDGDTVYDIEIQKADKGNLPKRTRMYSSMMDANMLDKGLEYEELKDSYVIFICMFDPFEKGLARYTFRSICEEAEGLPLGDGRCIMFLNTKGSIGELGSDMDAFFGYINGGVSSIG
;
A
#
# COMPACT_ATOMS: atom_id res chain seq x y z
N MET A 1 25.70 29.10 7.48
CA MET A 1 24.32 29.43 7.05
C MET A 1 23.66 28.14 6.59
N THR A 2 22.93 27.52 7.51
CA THR A 2 22.28 26.20 7.33
C THR A 2 20.86 26.43 6.80
N LYS A 3 20.60 26.04 5.55
CA LYS A 3 19.25 26.03 5.00
C LYS A 3 18.47 24.87 5.61
N LYS A 4 17.51 25.18 6.47
CA LYS A 4 16.49 24.23 6.93
C LYS A 4 15.65 23.81 5.73
N HIS A 5 15.62 22.52 5.45
CA HIS A 5 14.67 21.91 4.53
C HIS A 5 13.28 21.92 5.22
N ASN A 6 12.42 22.76 4.68
CA ASN A 6 11.00 22.77 4.99
C ASN A 6 10.33 21.80 4.00
N GLY A 7 10.27 20.54 4.34
CA GLY A 7 9.66 19.50 3.50
C GLY A 7 8.42 18.93 4.16
N SER A 8 7.38 18.81 3.42
CA SER A 8 6.33 17.79 3.56
C SER A 8 5.02 18.07 4.32
N GLN A 9 4.81 19.20 4.99
CA GLN A 9 3.54 19.44 5.70
C GLN A 9 2.33 19.90 4.85
N ARG A 10 2.33 19.77 3.50
CA ARG A 10 1.29 20.35 2.65
C ARG A 10 0.39 19.36 1.88
N VAL A 11 0.48 18.07 2.11
CA VAL A 11 -0.17 17.09 1.22
C VAL A 11 -1.66 16.86 1.54
N PHE A 12 -2.10 16.99 2.78
CA PHE A 12 -3.46 16.59 3.20
C PHE A 12 -4.43 17.71 3.64
N GLY A 13 -4.23 18.95 3.22
CA GLY A 13 -5.04 20.07 3.71
C GLY A 13 -5.46 21.11 2.70
N ARG A 14 -6.48 20.85 1.84
CA ARG A 14 -7.33 21.91 1.27
C ARG A 14 -8.75 21.44 1.05
N ARG A 15 -9.70 22.02 1.80
CA ARG A 15 -11.16 21.88 1.62
C ARG A 15 -11.61 22.46 0.28
N GLY A 16 -12.42 21.70 -0.44
CA GLY A 16 -13.22 22.20 -1.54
C GLY A 16 -14.12 21.13 -2.14
N ARG A 17 -15.41 21.20 -1.87
CA ARG A 17 -16.54 20.48 -2.45
C ARG A 17 -16.73 19.01 -2.05
N ARG A 18 -17.77 18.80 -1.24
CA ARG A 18 -18.36 17.52 -0.78
C ARG A 18 -17.32 16.52 -0.33
N ASP A 19 -17.12 16.46 0.98
CA ASP A 19 -16.25 15.51 1.65
C ASP A 19 -16.75 14.08 1.40
N ILE A 20 -16.36 13.49 0.28
CA ILE A 20 -16.49 12.04 0.09
C ILE A 20 -15.34 11.45 0.92
N PRO A 21 -15.64 10.61 1.92
CA PRO A 21 -14.60 10.05 2.77
C PRO A 21 -13.58 9.24 1.94
N LEU A 22 -12.29 9.39 2.21
CA LEU A 22 -11.20 8.67 1.53
C LEU A 22 -11.30 7.15 1.71
N GLU A 23 -12.03 6.71 2.72
CA GLU A 23 -12.38 5.31 2.95
C GLU A 23 -13.23 4.67 1.83
N ASN A 24 -13.78 5.49 0.91
CA ASN A 24 -14.47 4.97 -0.26
C ASN A 24 -13.42 4.49 -1.28
N ASP A 25 -13.48 3.20 -1.67
CA ASP A 25 -12.51 2.56 -2.57
C ASP A 25 -12.31 3.38 -3.86
N ALA A 26 -13.38 3.91 -4.46
CA ALA A 26 -13.29 4.73 -5.67
C ALA A 26 -12.63 6.09 -5.39
N MET A 27 -12.87 6.70 -4.24
CA MET A 27 -12.24 7.96 -3.85
C MET A 27 -10.77 7.75 -3.50
N PHE A 28 -10.44 6.68 -2.79
CA PHE A 28 -9.07 6.31 -2.48
C PHE A 28 -8.28 6.10 -3.76
N ALA A 29 -8.80 5.29 -4.69
CA ALA A 29 -8.18 5.08 -6.00
C ALA A 29 -8.02 6.38 -6.78
N GLU A 30 -9.02 7.28 -6.80
CA GLU A 30 -8.94 8.57 -7.49
C GLU A 30 -7.89 9.52 -6.87
N VAL A 31 -7.77 9.56 -5.55
CA VAL A 31 -6.73 10.34 -4.86
C VAL A 31 -5.35 9.77 -5.15
N MET A 32 -5.20 8.44 -5.16
CA MET A 32 -3.94 7.76 -5.42
C MET A 32 -3.52 7.81 -6.92
N ARG A 33 -4.38 8.26 -7.84
CA ARG A 33 -3.97 8.64 -9.20
C ARG A 33 -2.99 9.81 -9.21
N ARG A 34 -2.98 10.61 -8.18
CA ARG A 34 -2.01 11.68 -8.04
C ARG A 34 -0.69 11.11 -7.55
N LYS A 35 0.30 11.11 -8.43
CA LYS A 35 1.64 10.58 -8.20
C LYS A 35 2.30 11.17 -6.94
N ASP A 36 2.17 12.48 -6.74
CA ASP A 36 2.70 13.17 -5.57
C ASP A 36 2.10 12.67 -4.25
N LEU A 37 0.81 12.34 -4.24
CA LEU A 37 0.14 11.80 -3.06
C LEU A 37 0.51 10.33 -2.80
N CYS A 38 0.61 9.54 -3.86
CA CYS A 38 1.00 8.14 -3.77
C CYS A 38 2.45 8.00 -3.27
N ILE A 39 3.38 8.80 -3.81
CA ILE A 39 4.77 8.87 -3.32
C ILE A 39 4.79 9.27 -1.85
N GLY A 40 4.07 10.33 -1.46
CA GLY A 40 4.02 10.78 -0.07
C GLY A 40 3.49 9.72 0.89
N LEU A 41 2.47 8.97 0.50
CA LEU A 41 1.95 7.86 1.30
C LEU A 41 3.00 6.76 1.47
N LEU A 42 3.66 6.35 0.39
CA LEU A 42 4.70 5.32 0.47
C LEU A 42 5.91 5.76 1.29
N GLU A 43 6.39 6.98 1.12
CA GLU A 43 7.49 7.52 1.92
C GLU A 43 7.12 7.60 3.42
N THR A 44 5.84 7.79 3.72
CA THR A 44 5.30 7.71 5.08
C THR A 44 5.24 6.27 5.60
N ILE A 45 4.80 5.32 4.77
CA ILE A 45 4.76 3.89 5.13
C ILE A 45 6.18 3.32 5.33
N PHE A 46 7.11 3.72 4.47
CA PHE A 46 8.49 3.23 4.46
C PHE A 46 9.45 4.32 4.92
N GLU A 47 9.41 4.67 6.21
CA GLU A 47 10.26 5.70 6.80
C GLU A 47 11.73 5.61 6.33
N GLY A 48 12.24 6.71 5.75
CA GLY A 48 13.61 6.80 5.24
C GLY A 48 13.85 6.19 3.84
N ARG A 49 12.85 5.56 3.23
CA ARG A 49 12.92 5.13 1.82
C ARG A 49 12.47 6.28 0.93
N ARG A 50 13.31 6.69 -0.01
CA ARG A 50 12.92 7.62 -1.08
C ARG A 50 12.31 6.82 -2.22
N ILE A 51 11.10 7.13 -2.57
CA ILE A 51 10.45 6.64 -3.79
C ILE A 51 10.86 7.57 -4.93
N ARG A 52 11.62 7.06 -5.90
CA ARG A 52 12.25 7.90 -6.94
C ARG A 52 11.27 8.29 -8.02
N ASP A 53 10.49 7.35 -8.47
CA ASP A 53 9.46 7.55 -9.48
C ASP A 53 8.42 6.43 -9.41
N ILE A 54 7.19 6.75 -9.78
CA ILE A 54 6.13 5.77 -9.94
C ILE A 54 5.86 5.63 -11.43
N VAL A 55 6.09 4.44 -11.96
CA VAL A 55 5.78 4.10 -13.35
C VAL A 55 4.44 3.37 -13.38
N TYR A 56 3.57 3.80 -14.27
CA TYR A 56 2.31 3.16 -14.58
C TYR A 56 2.44 2.43 -15.91
N GLU A 57 1.91 1.23 -16.03
CA GLU A 57 2.07 0.38 -17.22
C GLU A 57 1.71 1.07 -18.56
N ASP A 58 0.77 2.00 -18.55
CA ASP A 58 0.33 2.74 -19.75
C ASP A 58 1.02 4.10 -19.95
N GLY A 59 1.94 4.47 -19.06
CA GLY A 59 2.68 5.74 -19.10
C GLY A 59 1.86 7.00 -18.81
N LEU A 60 0.58 6.90 -18.49
CA LEU A 60 -0.35 8.03 -18.42
C LEU A 60 -0.95 8.31 -17.04
N SER A 61 -1.22 7.30 -16.22
CA SER A 61 -1.67 7.48 -14.81
C SER A 61 -1.76 6.16 -14.07
N PRO A 62 -1.82 6.15 -12.72
CA PRO A 62 -2.16 4.93 -12.00
C PRO A 62 -3.48 4.41 -12.56
N GLU A 63 -3.49 3.19 -13.04
CA GLU A 63 -4.76 2.52 -13.18
C GLU A 63 -5.36 2.41 -11.79
N ALA A 64 -6.32 3.27 -11.52
CA ALA A 64 -7.03 3.30 -10.25
C ALA A 64 -7.65 1.95 -9.91
N GLN A 65 -7.60 0.99 -10.83
CA GLN A 65 -8.08 -0.38 -10.63
C GLN A 65 -7.47 -1.28 -11.71
N LYS A 66 -6.39 -1.97 -11.41
CA LYS A 66 -5.84 -2.99 -12.30
C LYS A 66 -6.61 -4.30 -12.17
N TYR A 67 -7.10 -4.82 -13.29
CA TYR A 67 -7.74 -6.14 -13.35
C TYR A 67 -6.73 -7.17 -13.82
N ILE A 68 -6.52 -8.21 -13.02
CA ILE A 68 -5.68 -9.35 -13.37
C ILE A 68 -6.55 -10.62 -13.41
N ALA A 69 -6.56 -11.30 -14.56
CA ALA A 69 -7.26 -12.56 -14.75
C ALA A 69 -6.43 -13.50 -15.63
N PHE A 70 -6.21 -14.74 -15.18
CA PHE A 70 -5.43 -15.72 -15.93
C PHE A 70 -6.21 -16.42 -17.03
N ASN A 71 -7.50 -16.71 -16.81
CA ASN A 71 -8.36 -17.41 -17.76
C ASN A 71 -9.81 -16.94 -17.64
N PRO A 72 -10.58 -16.97 -18.75
CA PRO A 72 -12.03 -16.81 -18.70
C PRO A 72 -12.64 -17.86 -17.76
N GLY A 73 -13.39 -17.42 -16.76
CA GLY A 73 -14.03 -18.28 -15.76
C GLY A 73 -13.29 -18.44 -14.44
N ASN A 74 -12.03 -18.02 -14.35
CA ASN A 74 -11.32 -17.95 -13.06
C ASN A 74 -11.67 -16.65 -12.32
N LYS A 75 -11.46 -16.68 -11.00
CA LYS A 75 -11.62 -15.48 -10.19
C LYS A 75 -10.56 -14.46 -10.59
N SER A 76 -11.00 -13.33 -11.15
CA SER A 76 -10.13 -12.16 -11.34
C SER A 76 -9.92 -11.43 -10.01
N ILE A 77 -8.80 -10.74 -9.90
CA ILE A 77 -8.60 -9.75 -8.85
C ILE A 77 -8.68 -8.34 -9.44
N ARG A 78 -9.11 -7.41 -8.63
CA ARG A 78 -9.05 -5.99 -8.89
C ARG A 78 -8.16 -5.39 -7.83
N LEU A 79 -7.05 -4.80 -8.23
CA LEU A 79 -6.14 -4.07 -7.36
C LEU A 79 -6.63 -2.62 -7.28
N ASP A 80 -6.73 -2.07 -6.08
CA ASP A 80 -7.24 -0.71 -5.89
C ASP A 80 -6.22 0.33 -6.37
N VAL A 81 -4.95 0.15 -6.03
CA VAL A 81 -3.86 1.03 -6.49
C VAL A 81 -2.62 0.18 -6.78
N TYR A 82 -2.27 0.01 -8.05
CA TYR A 82 -1.10 -0.73 -8.48
C TYR A 82 -0.09 0.18 -9.19
N PHE A 83 1.19 0.05 -8.86
CA PHE A 83 2.28 0.82 -9.50
C PHE A 83 3.65 0.17 -9.26
N GLU A 84 4.65 0.65 -9.98
CA GLU A 84 6.02 0.19 -9.94
C GLU A 84 6.99 1.33 -9.61
N ASP A 85 8.06 1.01 -8.87
CA ASP A 85 9.22 1.86 -8.62
C ASP A 85 10.50 1.02 -8.82
N GLY A 86 11.12 1.12 -9.99
CA GLY A 86 12.30 0.33 -10.34
C GLY A 86 12.04 -1.17 -10.25
N ASP A 87 12.74 -1.84 -9.32
CA ASP A 87 12.66 -3.29 -9.12
C ASP A 87 11.61 -3.70 -8.07
N THR A 88 10.62 -2.84 -7.82
CA THR A 88 9.59 -3.11 -6.80
C THR A 88 8.21 -2.79 -7.36
N VAL A 89 7.24 -3.64 -7.07
CA VAL A 89 5.81 -3.43 -7.36
C VAL A 89 5.01 -3.33 -6.09
N TYR A 90 3.98 -2.50 -6.11
CA TYR A 90 3.14 -2.22 -4.96
C TYR A 90 1.67 -2.37 -5.33
N ASP A 91 0.91 -2.96 -4.43
CA ASP A 91 -0.55 -2.94 -4.41
C ASP A 91 -1.01 -2.37 -3.06
N ILE A 92 -1.79 -1.30 -3.09
CA ILE A 92 -2.34 -0.68 -1.89
C ILE A 92 -3.85 -0.78 -1.93
N GLU A 93 -4.41 -1.43 -0.92
CA GLU A 93 -5.83 -1.72 -0.76
C GLU A 93 -6.38 -1.02 0.49
N ILE A 94 -7.59 -0.47 0.40
CA ILE A 94 -8.31 0.00 1.59
C ILE A 94 -9.39 -1.01 1.99
N GLN A 95 -9.46 -1.35 3.28
CA GLN A 95 -10.37 -2.36 3.80
C GLN A 95 -11.16 -1.85 4.99
N LYS A 96 -12.48 -1.64 4.79
CA LYS A 96 -13.38 -1.06 5.80
C LYS A 96 -13.81 -2.02 6.89
N ALA A 97 -14.03 -3.27 6.51
CA ALA A 97 -14.57 -4.28 7.42
C ALA A 97 -13.85 -5.61 7.26
N ASP A 98 -13.68 -6.31 8.35
CA ASP A 98 -13.15 -7.67 8.32
C ASP A 98 -14.18 -8.63 7.71
N LYS A 99 -13.75 -9.39 6.70
CA LYS A 99 -14.50 -10.49 6.07
C LYS A 99 -13.91 -11.86 6.39
N GLY A 100 -12.95 -11.93 7.32
CA GLY A 100 -12.28 -13.15 7.73
C GLY A 100 -11.44 -13.83 6.65
N ASN A 101 -11.07 -13.15 5.58
CA ASN A 101 -10.41 -13.77 4.42
C ASN A 101 -9.11 -13.08 3.99
N LEU A 102 -8.67 -12.05 4.70
CA LEU A 102 -7.50 -11.24 4.33
C LEU A 102 -6.23 -12.07 4.11
N PRO A 103 -5.82 -13.01 4.98
CA PRO A 103 -4.59 -13.76 4.77
C PRO A 103 -4.58 -14.60 3.48
N LYS A 104 -5.73 -15.17 3.09
CA LYS A 104 -5.85 -15.92 1.83
C LYS A 104 -5.96 -14.99 0.63
N ARG A 105 -6.57 -13.83 0.81
CA ARG A 105 -6.70 -12.82 -0.22
C ARG A 105 -5.34 -12.22 -0.58
N THR A 106 -4.52 -11.87 0.42
CA THR A 106 -3.15 -11.36 0.20
C THR A 106 -2.29 -12.37 -0.54
N ARG A 107 -2.37 -13.66 -0.19
CA ARG A 107 -1.66 -14.72 -0.91
C ARG A 107 -2.06 -14.78 -2.39
N MET A 108 -3.37 -14.69 -2.67
CA MET A 108 -3.88 -14.69 -4.05
C MET A 108 -3.40 -13.46 -4.82
N TYR A 109 -3.42 -12.28 -4.19
CA TYR A 109 -2.98 -11.04 -4.80
C TYR A 109 -1.49 -11.11 -5.15
N SER A 110 -0.61 -11.47 -4.21
CA SER A 110 0.82 -11.66 -4.49
C SER A 110 1.06 -12.62 -5.66
N SER A 111 0.41 -13.80 -5.65
CA SER A 111 0.60 -14.80 -6.72
C SER A 111 0.15 -14.29 -8.09
N MET A 112 -0.91 -13.50 -8.15
CA MET A 112 -1.39 -12.94 -9.41
C MET A 112 -0.53 -11.77 -9.89
N MET A 113 0.01 -10.96 -8.97
CA MET A 113 0.99 -9.93 -9.30
C MET A 113 2.26 -10.56 -9.90
N ASP A 114 2.82 -11.58 -9.24
CA ASP A 114 4.01 -12.30 -9.72
C ASP A 114 3.80 -12.89 -11.11
N ALA A 115 2.68 -13.58 -11.30
CA ALA A 115 2.36 -14.19 -12.60
C ALA A 115 2.06 -13.16 -13.72
N ASN A 116 1.64 -11.94 -13.37
CA ASN A 116 1.44 -10.86 -14.33
C ASN A 116 2.76 -10.14 -14.70
N MET A 117 3.76 -10.18 -13.81
CA MET A 117 5.07 -9.57 -14.06
C MET A 117 5.96 -10.41 -14.99
N LEU A 118 5.83 -11.75 -14.92
CA LEU A 118 6.64 -12.65 -15.74
C LEU A 118 5.94 -12.94 -17.07
N ASP A 119 6.42 -12.29 -18.12
CA ASP A 119 6.10 -12.67 -19.48
C ASP A 119 6.77 -14.02 -19.85
N LYS A 120 6.24 -14.70 -20.88
CA LYS A 120 6.83 -15.94 -21.36
C LYS A 120 8.29 -15.74 -21.79
N GLY A 121 9.18 -16.47 -21.14
CA GLY A 121 10.60 -16.49 -21.48
C GLY A 121 11.47 -15.58 -20.63
N LEU A 122 10.90 -14.93 -19.61
CA LEU A 122 11.68 -14.25 -18.57
C LEU A 122 12.15 -15.24 -17.52
N GLU A 123 13.31 -14.98 -16.93
CA GLU A 123 13.87 -15.79 -15.85
C GLU A 123 13.26 -15.38 -14.50
N TYR A 124 13.27 -16.28 -13.52
CA TYR A 124 12.68 -16.01 -12.20
C TYR A 124 13.40 -14.88 -11.45
N GLU A 125 14.67 -14.65 -11.74
CA GLU A 125 15.49 -13.58 -11.19
C GLU A 125 15.02 -12.17 -11.62
N GLU A 126 14.22 -12.09 -12.67
CA GLU A 126 13.62 -10.84 -13.16
C GLU A 126 12.32 -10.49 -12.44
N LEU A 127 11.83 -11.37 -11.53
CA LEU A 127 10.74 -11.02 -10.64
C LEU A 127 11.12 -9.87 -9.70
N LYS A 128 10.32 -8.83 -9.73
CA LYS A 128 10.51 -7.67 -8.84
C LYS A 128 10.09 -8.00 -7.41
N ASP A 129 10.65 -7.29 -6.45
CA ASP A 129 10.11 -7.27 -5.08
C ASP A 129 8.65 -6.85 -5.10
N SER A 130 7.79 -7.51 -4.31
CA SER A 130 6.36 -7.24 -4.29
C SER A 130 5.85 -6.88 -2.90
N TYR A 131 5.05 -5.80 -2.83
CA TYR A 131 4.40 -5.35 -1.61
C TYR A 131 2.89 -5.34 -1.80
N VAL A 132 2.18 -6.13 -0.99
CA VAL A 132 0.71 -6.06 -0.87
C VAL A 132 0.39 -5.40 0.47
N ILE A 133 -0.19 -4.19 0.41
CA ILE A 133 -0.42 -3.34 1.57
C ILE A 133 -1.92 -3.16 1.76
N PHE A 134 -2.46 -3.64 2.89
CA PHE A 134 -3.84 -3.43 3.27
C PHE A 134 -3.93 -2.33 4.35
N ILE A 135 -4.62 -1.24 4.05
CA ILE A 135 -4.99 -0.22 5.03
C ILE A 135 -6.34 -0.63 5.64
N CYS A 136 -6.31 -1.13 6.86
CA CYS A 136 -7.48 -1.68 7.54
C CYS A 136 -8.07 -0.67 8.53
N MET A 137 -9.37 -0.39 8.41
CA MET A 137 -10.12 0.44 9.38
C MET A 137 -10.54 -0.33 10.64
N PHE A 138 -9.92 -1.47 10.88
CA PHE A 138 -10.08 -2.36 12.02
C PHE A 138 -8.75 -3.06 12.29
N ASP A 139 -8.60 -3.68 13.46
CA ASP A 139 -7.41 -4.48 13.76
C ASP A 139 -7.55 -5.90 13.18
N PRO A 140 -6.82 -6.25 12.10
CA PRO A 140 -6.99 -7.54 11.42
C PRO A 140 -6.48 -8.75 12.22
N PHE A 141 -5.71 -8.54 13.29
CA PHE A 141 -5.11 -9.60 14.10
C PHE A 141 -5.35 -9.44 15.60
N GLU A 142 -6.10 -8.43 16.03
CA GLU A 142 -6.49 -8.19 17.43
C GLU A 142 -5.29 -8.09 18.39
N LYS A 143 -4.15 -7.53 17.94
CA LYS A 143 -2.95 -7.33 18.77
C LYS A 143 -2.67 -5.86 19.09
N GLY A 144 -3.48 -4.93 18.59
CA GLY A 144 -3.36 -3.49 18.85
C GLY A 144 -2.22 -2.80 18.13
N LEU A 145 -1.40 -3.49 17.33
CA LEU A 145 -0.28 -2.88 16.62
C LEU A 145 -0.79 -2.00 15.48
N ALA A 146 -0.10 -0.89 15.21
CA ALA A 146 -0.41 -0.02 14.07
C ALA A 146 0.03 -0.63 12.74
N ARG A 147 1.02 -1.54 12.75
CA ARG A 147 1.51 -2.23 11.56
C ARG A 147 1.81 -3.70 11.85
N TYR A 148 1.42 -4.56 10.91
CA TYR A 148 1.79 -5.97 10.86
C TYR A 148 2.49 -6.24 9.54
N THR A 149 3.74 -6.71 9.59
CA THR A 149 4.54 -7.03 8.40
C THR A 149 4.86 -8.51 8.38
N PHE A 150 4.53 -9.18 7.27
CA PHE A 150 4.77 -10.61 7.08
C PHE A 150 5.75 -10.82 5.94
N ARG A 151 6.75 -11.67 6.20
CA ARG A 151 7.75 -12.15 5.25
C ARG A 151 7.96 -13.64 5.44
N SER A 152 8.48 -14.31 4.42
CA SER A 152 8.82 -15.73 4.52
C SER A 152 10.11 -15.91 5.34
N ILE A 153 10.05 -16.72 6.39
CA ILE A 153 11.19 -17.09 7.24
C ILE A 153 11.28 -18.61 7.36
N CYS A 154 12.47 -19.13 7.63
CA CYS A 154 12.72 -20.53 7.93
C CYS A 154 12.27 -20.82 9.39
N GLU A 155 11.49 -21.87 9.61
CA GLU A 155 11.05 -22.26 10.95
C GLU A 155 12.18 -22.91 11.77
N GLU A 156 13.08 -23.66 11.11
CA GLU A 156 14.19 -24.40 11.73
C GLU A 156 15.43 -23.55 12.01
N ALA A 157 15.56 -22.41 11.33
CA ALA A 157 16.68 -21.50 11.50
C ALA A 157 16.17 -20.09 11.82
N GLU A 158 16.21 -19.72 13.10
CA GLU A 158 15.71 -18.45 13.59
C GLU A 158 16.37 -17.26 12.84
N GLY A 159 15.52 -16.36 12.34
CA GLY A 159 15.98 -15.14 11.65
C GLY A 159 16.46 -15.34 10.22
N LEU A 160 16.45 -16.56 9.66
CA LEU A 160 16.81 -16.81 8.27
C LEU A 160 15.64 -16.46 7.33
N PRO A 161 15.74 -15.38 6.52
CA PRO A 161 14.71 -15.04 5.54
C PRO A 161 14.82 -15.97 4.32
N LEU A 162 13.67 -16.26 3.67
CA LEU A 162 13.67 -16.93 2.36
C LEU A 162 14.31 -16.07 1.27
N GLY A 163 14.18 -14.73 1.39
CA GLY A 163 14.78 -13.81 0.42
C GLY A 163 14.00 -13.73 -0.90
N ASP A 164 12.70 -14.06 -0.88
CA ASP A 164 11.82 -14.09 -2.05
C ASP A 164 11.32 -12.71 -2.50
N GLY A 165 11.74 -11.61 -1.86
CA GLY A 165 11.32 -10.24 -2.18
C GLY A 165 9.87 -9.93 -1.85
N ARG A 166 9.07 -10.91 -1.41
CA ARG A 166 7.65 -10.72 -1.09
C ARG A 166 7.45 -10.11 0.30
N CYS A 167 6.59 -9.11 0.38
CA CYS A 167 6.17 -8.48 1.64
C CYS A 167 4.65 -8.27 1.66
N ILE A 168 4.02 -8.69 2.73
CA ILE A 168 2.61 -8.42 3.01
C ILE A 168 2.54 -7.52 4.23
N MET A 169 1.83 -6.41 4.12
CA MET A 169 1.71 -5.43 5.19
C MET A 169 0.25 -5.10 5.46
N PHE A 170 -0.10 -5.06 6.74
CA PHE A 170 -1.40 -4.55 7.19
C PHE A 170 -1.15 -3.33 8.05
N LEU A 171 -1.75 -2.21 7.67
CA LEU A 171 -1.77 -0.96 8.43
C LEU A 171 -3.11 -0.87 9.16
N ASN A 172 -3.08 -0.88 10.48
CA ASN A 172 -4.26 -0.82 11.33
C ASN A 172 -4.52 0.63 11.74
N THR A 173 -5.54 1.26 11.14
CA THR A 173 -5.87 2.67 11.44
C THR A 173 -6.42 2.89 12.86
N LYS A 174 -6.65 1.80 13.62
CA LYS A 174 -7.08 1.79 15.03
C LYS A 174 -5.95 1.36 15.99
N GLY A 175 -4.75 1.15 15.47
CA GLY A 175 -3.57 0.77 16.26
C GLY A 175 -3.04 1.90 17.14
N SER A 176 -1.95 1.61 17.83
CA SER A 176 -1.34 2.55 18.78
C SER A 176 -0.88 3.83 18.11
N ILE A 177 -1.31 4.98 18.65
CA ILE A 177 -0.92 6.31 18.19
C ILE A 177 0.59 6.51 18.48
N GLY A 178 1.32 7.09 17.51
CA GLY A 178 2.75 7.39 17.63
C GLY A 178 3.67 6.24 17.25
N GLU A 179 3.16 5.03 17.04
CA GLU A 179 3.97 3.86 16.66
C GLU A 179 4.63 4.01 15.28
N LEU A 180 3.95 4.68 14.35
CA LEU A 180 4.40 4.89 12.97
C LEU A 180 4.73 6.35 12.64
N GLY A 181 4.86 7.19 13.65
CA GLY A 181 5.16 8.62 13.50
C GLY A 181 3.95 9.51 13.17
N SER A 182 4.15 10.82 13.32
CA SER A 182 3.08 11.83 13.25
C SER A 182 2.36 11.89 11.88
N ASP A 183 3.07 11.64 10.79
CA ASP A 183 2.50 11.75 9.45
C ASP A 183 1.55 10.56 9.18
N MET A 184 1.90 9.37 9.67
CA MET A 184 1.02 8.21 9.60
C MET A 184 -0.20 8.36 10.52
N ASP A 185 -0.02 8.89 11.71
CA ASP A 185 -1.14 9.19 12.62
C ASP A 185 -2.11 10.20 12.00
N ALA A 186 -1.60 11.24 11.34
CA ALA A 186 -2.42 12.22 10.63
C ALA A 186 -3.19 11.58 9.45
N PHE A 187 -2.54 10.69 8.72
CA PHE A 187 -3.16 9.93 7.63
C PHE A 187 -4.27 8.99 8.16
N PHE A 188 -4.01 8.26 9.23
CA PHE A 188 -5.02 7.40 9.87
C PHE A 188 -6.19 8.22 10.43
N GLY A 189 -5.90 9.35 11.06
CA GLY A 189 -6.93 10.29 11.53
C GLY A 189 -7.82 10.75 10.40
N TYR A 190 -7.26 11.10 9.25
CA TYR A 190 -7.99 11.50 8.06
C TYR A 190 -8.88 10.38 7.51
N ILE A 191 -8.35 9.15 7.36
CA ILE A 191 -9.12 7.98 6.89
C ILE A 191 -10.26 7.65 7.85
N ASN A 192 -10.05 7.75 9.16
CA ASN A 192 -11.07 7.48 10.17
C ASN A 192 -12.15 8.57 10.29
N GLY A 193 -12.18 9.57 9.38
CA GLY A 193 -13.15 10.66 9.38
C GLY A 193 -12.82 11.78 10.37
N GLY A 194 -11.59 11.79 10.91
CA GLY A 194 -11.07 12.89 11.72
C GLY A 194 -10.81 14.12 10.85
N VAL A 195 -11.40 15.25 11.21
CA VAL A 195 -10.98 16.56 10.69
C VAL A 195 -9.65 16.87 11.34
N SER A 196 -8.55 16.82 10.58
CA SER A 196 -7.26 17.30 11.07
C SER A 196 -7.41 18.79 11.39
N SER A 197 -7.59 19.14 12.65
CA SER A 197 -7.33 20.49 13.14
C SER A 197 -5.81 20.66 13.14
N ILE A 198 -5.25 21.03 12.00
CA ILE A 198 -3.90 21.56 11.94
C ILE A 198 -4.00 22.99 12.42
N GLY A 199 -3.61 23.21 13.71
CA GLY A 199 -3.35 24.53 14.27
C GLY A 199 -2.08 25.15 13.70
#